data_e613e7fd4477f7e0ce1775c718529a0c
#
_entry.id   e613e7fd4477f7e0ce1775c718529a0c
#
_cell.length_a   1.000
_cell.length_b   1.000
_cell.length_c   1.000
_cell.angle_alpha   90.00
_cell.angle_beta   90.00
_cell.angle_gamma   90.00
#
_symmetry.space_group_name_H-M   'P 1'
#
loop_
_entity.id
_entity.type
_entity.pdbx_description
1 polymer ?
#
loop_
_entity_poly.entity_id
_entity_poly.type
_entity_poly.pdbx_seq_one_letter_code
_entity_poly.pdbx_strand_id
1 'polypeptide(L)'
;MSVTNEEFVATISAGYTFAGPQIQLGAAILNGEVHKGAQVGIPLKMMNRHGLIAGATGSGKTKTLQILAEQLSQQGVPVLMMDVKGDLSGIAAVGVMNDKIQGRMDKVGIPYKLHASPVEFLTLSNEKGTRLRATVTEFGPVLFSKILELNDVQQGVVSLIFKYCDDNRLPL
;
A
#
# COMPACT_ATOMS: atom_id res chain seq x y z
N MET A 1 21.87 -20.38 -25.46
CA MET A 1 22.46 -19.07 -25.79
C MET A 1 22.37 -18.21 -24.54
N SER A 2 23.49 -17.65 -24.07
CA SER A 2 23.47 -16.72 -22.92
C SER A 2 22.99 -15.37 -23.42
N VAL A 3 21.96 -14.81 -22.78
CA VAL A 3 21.46 -13.46 -23.05
C VAL A 3 22.56 -12.47 -22.72
N THR A 4 22.91 -11.57 -23.62
CA THR A 4 23.87 -10.51 -23.34
C THR A 4 23.26 -9.44 -22.42
N ASN A 5 24.11 -8.68 -21.71
CA ASN A 5 23.64 -7.59 -20.85
C ASN A 5 22.84 -6.53 -21.62
N GLU A 6 23.22 -6.24 -22.85
CA GLU A 6 22.53 -5.26 -23.71
C GLU A 6 21.15 -5.77 -24.12
N GLU A 7 21.02 -7.02 -24.56
CA GLU A 7 19.73 -7.64 -24.89
C GLU A 7 18.81 -7.71 -23.69
N PHE A 8 19.35 -8.03 -22.51
CA PHE A 8 18.59 -8.05 -21.26
C PHE A 8 18.03 -6.66 -20.92
N VAL A 9 18.90 -5.63 -20.92
CA VAL A 9 18.50 -4.25 -20.62
C VAL A 9 17.46 -3.78 -21.64
N ALA A 10 17.66 -4.03 -22.93
CA ALA A 10 16.71 -3.65 -23.98
C ALA A 10 15.35 -4.32 -23.79
N THR A 11 15.33 -5.62 -23.48
CA THR A 11 14.09 -6.38 -23.25
C THR A 11 13.30 -5.86 -22.04
N ILE A 12 13.99 -5.64 -20.91
CA ILE A 12 13.34 -5.09 -19.70
C ILE A 12 12.82 -3.67 -19.97
N SER A 13 13.65 -2.81 -20.55
CA SER A 13 13.25 -1.43 -20.85
C SER A 13 12.03 -1.38 -21.77
N ALA A 14 11.96 -2.22 -22.80
CA ALA A 14 10.79 -2.30 -23.68
C ALA A 14 9.54 -2.77 -22.94
N GLY A 15 9.68 -3.73 -22.00
CA GLY A 15 8.57 -4.27 -21.22
C GLY A 15 8.04 -3.31 -20.13
N TYR A 16 8.85 -2.37 -19.65
CA TYR A 16 8.53 -1.45 -18.56
C TYR A 16 8.52 0.03 -18.97
N THR A 17 8.44 0.31 -20.25
CA THR A 17 8.21 1.67 -20.76
C THR A 17 6.72 1.91 -20.90
N PHE A 18 6.18 2.84 -20.10
CA PHE A 18 4.76 3.16 -20.08
C PHE A 18 4.52 4.63 -20.40
N ALA A 19 3.39 4.92 -21.04
CA ALA A 19 2.91 6.28 -21.17
C ALA A 19 2.29 6.77 -19.85
N GLY A 20 2.74 7.93 -19.36
CA GLY A 20 2.24 8.55 -18.12
C GLY A 20 3.02 8.19 -16.85
N PRO A 21 2.53 8.64 -15.68
CA PRO A 21 3.22 8.45 -14.43
C PRO A 21 3.27 6.98 -14.00
N GLN A 22 4.37 6.62 -13.32
CA GLN A 22 4.60 5.26 -12.83
C GLN A 22 5.21 5.28 -11.45
N ILE A 23 5.01 4.20 -10.72
CA ILE A 23 5.68 3.89 -9.46
C ILE A 23 6.95 3.11 -9.76
N GLN A 24 8.10 3.60 -9.34
CA GLN A 24 9.38 2.93 -9.52
C GLN A 24 9.60 1.89 -8.43
N LEU A 25 9.82 0.64 -8.82
CA LEU A 25 10.07 -0.46 -7.89
C LEU A 25 11.56 -0.75 -7.70
N GLY A 26 12.36 -0.54 -8.73
CA GLY A 26 13.79 -0.83 -8.71
C GLY A 26 14.39 -1.02 -10.09
N ALA A 27 15.49 -1.74 -10.15
CA ALA A 27 16.14 -2.14 -11.38
C ALA A 27 16.30 -3.67 -11.43
N ALA A 28 16.26 -4.24 -12.62
CA ALA A 28 16.37 -5.68 -12.81
C ALA A 28 17.79 -6.19 -12.52
N ILE A 29 17.87 -7.45 -12.16
CA ILE A 29 19.12 -8.15 -11.82
C ILE A 29 19.34 -9.28 -12.83
N LEU A 30 20.54 -9.36 -13.39
CA LEU A 30 21.00 -10.48 -14.20
C LEU A 30 22.33 -11.01 -13.61
N ASN A 31 22.44 -12.31 -13.40
CA ASN A 31 23.63 -12.96 -12.84
C ASN A 31 24.16 -12.33 -11.53
N GLY A 32 23.26 -11.81 -10.68
CA GLY A 32 23.61 -11.16 -9.42
C GLY A 32 23.99 -9.67 -9.54
N GLU A 33 24.07 -9.12 -10.75
CA GLU A 33 24.36 -7.71 -11.00
C GLU A 33 23.11 -6.90 -11.29
N VAL A 34 23.03 -5.69 -10.70
CA VAL A 34 21.94 -4.74 -10.92
C VAL A 34 22.21 -3.92 -12.18
N HIS A 35 21.27 -3.92 -13.10
CA HIS A 35 21.37 -3.14 -14.35
C HIS A 35 20.56 -1.85 -14.25
N LYS A 36 21.25 -0.72 -14.03
CA LYS A 36 20.63 0.62 -13.88
C LYS A 36 19.72 1.02 -15.05
N GLY A 37 20.04 0.61 -16.27
CA GLY A 37 19.24 0.87 -17.47
C GLY A 37 17.97 0.02 -17.56
N ALA A 38 17.86 -1.05 -16.76
CA ALA A 38 16.71 -1.96 -16.75
C ALA A 38 15.75 -1.62 -15.59
N GLN A 39 15.15 -0.43 -15.64
CA GLN A 39 14.22 0.05 -14.62
C GLN A 39 12.92 -0.73 -14.64
N VAL A 40 12.38 -1.04 -13.44
CA VAL A 40 11.13 -1.77 -13.26
C VAL A 40 10.14 -0.89 -12.53
N GLY A 41 8.97 -0.69 -13.11
CA GLY A 41 7.93 0.15 -12.54
C GLY A 41 6.53 -0.39 -12.79
N ILE A 42 5.54 0.21 -12.14
CA ILE A 42 4.11 -0.07 -12.35
C ILE A 42 3.44 1.23 -12.80
N PRO A 43 2.68 1.24 -13.90
CA PRO A 43 1.92 2.41 -14.30
C PRO A 43 0.93 2.82 -13.22
N LEU A 44 0.84 4.10 -12.88
CA LEU A 44 -0.07 4.60 -11.84
C LEU A 44 -1.53 4.19 -12.09
N LYS A 45 -1.96 4.18 -13.34
CA LYS A 45 -3.31 3.72 -13.76
C LYS A 45 -3.62 2.26 -13.42
N MET A 46 -2.60 1.44 -13.11
CA MET A 46 -2.76 0.04 -12.72
C MET A 46 -2.85 -0.14 -11.19
N MET A 47 -2.64 0.91 -10.40
CA MET A 47 -2.63 0.82 -8.93
C MET A 47 -4.02 0.63 -8.31
N ASN A 48 -5.08 0.64 -9.10
CA ASN A 48 -6.44 0.24 -8.69
C ASN A 48 -6.68 -1.29 -8.74
N ARG A 49 -5.63 -2.08 -8.92
CA ARG A 49 -5.69 -3.55 -8.96
C ARG A 49 -5.18 -4.14 -7.65
N HIS A 50 -5.56 -5.40 -7.41
CA HIS A 50 -5.01 -6.17 -6.29
C HIS A 50 -3.55 -6.55 -6.56
N GLY A 51 -2.76 -6.56 -5.50
CA GLY A 51 -1.36 -6.96 -5.54
C GLY A 51 -0.98 -7.78 -4.31
N LEU A 52 0.08 -8.56 -4.43
CA LEU A 52 0.64 -9.34 -3.33
C LEU A 52 2.14 -9.05 -3.21
N ILE A 53 2.57 -8.65 -2.00
CA ILE A 53 3.99 -8.51 -1.63
C ILE A 53 4.33 -9.69 -0.73
N ALA A 54 4.94 -10.72 -1.29
CA ALA A 54 5.31 -11.93 -0.58
C ALA A 54 6.83 -12.03 -0.35
N GLY A 55 7.22 -12.66 0.74
CA GLY A 55 8.63 -12.88 1.09
C GLY A 55 8.80 -13.30 2.56
N ALA A 56 9.95 -13.86 2.90
CA ALA A 56 10.32 -14.23 4.26
C ALA A 56 10.44 -12.99 5.18
N THR A 57 10.52 -13.22 6.48
CA THR A 57 10.82 -12.14 7.46
C THR A 57 12.16 -11.50 7.13
N GLY A 58 12.23 -10.16 7.17
CA GLY A 58 13.44 -9.39 6.85
C GLY A 58 13.72 -9.20 5.36
N SER A 59 12.90 -9.74 4.44
CA SER A 59 13.09 -9.57 2.99
C SER A 59 12.76 -8.18 2.45
N GLY A 60 12.19 -7.29 3.27
CA GLY A 60 11.87 -5.91 2.89
C GLY A 60 10.41 -5.67 2.46
N LYS A 61 9.47 -6.58 2.75
CA LYS A 61 8.04 -6.41 2.41
C LYS A 61 7.47 -5.08 2.89
N THR A 62 7.66 -4.75 4.17
CA THR A 62 7.21 -3.49 4.76
C THR A 62 7.84 -2.28 4.07
N LYS A 63 9.13 -2.36 3.72
CA LYS A 63 9.80 -1.28 2.96
C LYS A 63 9.24 -1.11 1.56
N THR A 64 8.91 -2.20 0.89
CA THR A 64 8.22 -2.13 -0.42
C THR A 64 6.86 -1.46 -0.29
N LEU A 65 6.08 -1.80 0.73
CA LEU A 65 4.79 -1.18 0.99
C LEU A 65 4.92 0.32 1.30
N GLN A 66 5.91 0.71 2.12
CA GLN A 66 6.22 2.12 2.39
C GLN A 66 6.59 2.88 1.11
N ILE A 67 7.45 2.32 0.25
CA ILE A 67 7.85 2.94 -1.02
C ILE A 67 6.66 3.13 -1.97
N LEU A 68 5.75 2.16 -2.03
CA LEU A 68 4.52 2.30 -2.81
C LEU A 68 3.64 3.43 -2.30
N ALA A 69 3.39 3.47 -0.97
CA ALA A 69 2.57 4.50 -0.34
C ALA A 69 3.18 5.90 -0.50
N GLU A 70 4.49 6.03 -0.31
CA GLU A 70 5.25 7.26 -0.49
C GLU A 70 5.12 7.80 -1.91
N GLN A 71 5.35 6.98 -2.92
CA GLN A 71 5.26 7.40 -4.32
C GLN A 71 3.82 7.70 -4.75
N LEU A 72 2.83 6.95 -4.25
CA LEU A 72 1.41 7.25 -4.47
C LEU A 72 1.04 8.61 -3.88
N SER A 73 1.45 8.87 -2.64
CA SER A 73 1.26 10.17 -1.98
C SER A 73 1.89 11.31 -2.76
N GLN A 74 3.11 11.14 -3.27
CA GLN A 74 3.80 12.13 -4.12
C GLN A 74 3.05 12.41 -5.43
N GLN A 75 2.31 11.43 -5.94
CA GLN A 75 1.46 11.56 -7.13
C GLN A 75 0.05 12.10 -6.80
N GLY A 76 -0.21 12.51 -5.54
CA GLY A 76 -1.50 13.02 -5.10
C GLY A 76 -2.59 11.95 -4.90
N VAL A 77 -2.21 10.69 -4.81
CA VAL A 77 -3.14 9.58 -4.57
C VAL A 77 -3.20 9.30 -3.07
N PRO A 78 -4.39 9.41 -2.43
CA PRO A 78 -4.54 9.07 -1.03
C PRO A 78 -4.38 7.56 -0.81
N VAL A 79 -3.71 7.19 0.28
CA VAL A 79 -3.41 5.79 0.63
C VAL A 79 -3.90 5.50 2.05
N LEU A 80 -4.72 4.48 2.21
CA LEU A 80 -5.08 3.94 3.53
C LEU A 80 -4.21 2.71 3.82
N MET A 81 -3.50 2.75 4.95
CA MET A 81 -2.64 1.65 5.40
C MET A 81 -3.11 1.13 6.75
N MET A 82 -3.20 -0.20 6.90
CA MET A 82 -3.46 -0.83 8.19
C MET A 82 -2.13 -1.33 8.78
N ASP A 83 -1.76 -0.76 9.93
CA ASP A 83 -0.50 -1.04 10.62
C ASP A 83 -0.73 -1.77 11.93
N VAL A 84 -0.63 -3.09 11.91
CA VAL A 84 -0.84 -3.94 13.10
C VAL A 84 0.37 -3.93 14.04
N LYS A 85 1.58 -3.63 13.51
CA LYS A 85 2.85 -3.73 14.24
C LYS A 85 3.47 -2.38 14.57
N GLY A 86 2.97 -1.28 14.00
CA GLY A 86 3.54 0.06 14.15
C GLY A 86 4.82 0.29 13.33
N ASP A 87 5.12 -0.56 12.34
CA ASP A 87 6.34 -0.47 11.54
C ASP A 87 6.18 0.35 10.24
N LEU A 88 4.97 0.82 9.93
CA LEU A 88 4.68 1.69 8.81
C LEU A 88 4.77 3.18 9.16
N SER A 89 4.60 3.53 10.44
CA SER A 89 4.50 4.92 10.92
C SER A 89 5.71 5.80 10.59
N GLY A 90 6.88 5.19 10.36
CA GLY A 90 8.09 5.91 9.98
C GLY A 90 7.99 6.73 8.68
N ILE A 91 6.98 6.49 7.84
CA ILE A 91 6.73 7.28 6.62
C ILE A 91 6.34 8.75 6.93
N ALA A 92 5.86 9.03 8.14
CA ALA A 92 5.50 10.36 8.61
C ALA A 92 6.71 11.24 8.99
N ALA A 93 7.91 10.67 9.08
CA ALA A 93 9.11 11.37 9.49
C ALA A 93 10.14 11.41 8.36
N VAL A 94 10.90 12.49 8.30
CA VAL A 94 12.05 12.59 7.39
C VAL A 94 13.10 11.57 7.82
N GLY A 95 13.48 10.69 6.93
CA GLY A 95 14.55 9.70 7.18
C GLY A 95 15.93 10.36 7.28
N VAL A 96 16.93 9.54 7.60
CA VAL A 96 18.33 9.96 7.62
C VAL A 96 19.08 9.21 6.52
N MET A 97 19.78 9.97 5.65
CA MET A 97 20.63 9.36 4.64
C MET A 97 21.85 8.70 5.32
N ASN A 98 22.19 7.54 4.85
CA ASN A 98 23.41 6.84 5.26
C ASN A 98 24.06 6.14 4.05
N ASP A 99 25.30 5.69 4.21
CA ASP A 99 26.09 5.09 3.14
C ASP A 99 25.43 3.86 2.50
N LYS A 100 24.66 3.09 3.29
CA LYS A 100 23.94 1.91 2.78
C LYS A 100 22.78 2.30 1.86
N ILE A 101 22.03 3.34 2.23
CA ILE A 101 20.93 3.87 1.40
C ILE A 101 21.53 4.50 0.14
N GLN A 102 22.53 5.35 0.30
CA GLN A 102 23.18 6.00 -0.83
C GLN A 102 23.76 4.97 -1.80
N GLY A 103 24.54 4.02 -1.32
CA GLY A 103 25.12 2.96 -2.17
C GLY A 103 24.08 2.08 -2.86
N ARG A 104 22.89 1.89 -2.23
CA ARG A 104 21.77 1.19 -2.87
C ARG A 104 21.16 2.04 -3.99
N MET A 105 20.92 3.32 -3.74
CA MET A 105 20.37 4.23 -4.75
C MET A 105 21.31 4.36 -5.94
N ASP A 106 22.60 4.45 -5.70
CA ASP A 106 23.62 4.47 -6.75
C ASP A 106 23.64 3.19 -7.58
N LYS A 107 23.45 2.03 -6.95
CA LYS A 107 23.36 0.74 -7.65
C LYS A 107 22.09 0.61 -8.49
N VAL A 108 20.96 1.05 -7.95
CA VAL A 108 19.66 0.94 -8.64
C VAL A 108 19.50 2.02 -9.70
N GLY A 109 20.18 3.16 -9.55
CA GLY A 109 20.08 4.28 -10.48
C GLY A 109 18.77 5.08 -10.38
N ILE A 110 18.08 5.00 -9.23
CA ILE A 110 16.86 5.77 -8.97
C ILE A 110 17.23 6.91 -8.01
N PRO A 111 16.95 8.18 -8.37
CA PRO A 111 17.16 9.29 -7.45
C PRO A 111 16.19 9.17 -6.27
N TYR A 112 16.73 9.31 -5.07
CA TYR A 112 15.94 9.29 -3.84
C TYR A 112 16.16 10.57 -3.04
N LYS A 113 15.07 11.22 -2.68
CA LYS A 113 15.09 12.42 -1.84
C LYS A 113 14.35 12.13 -0.55
N LEU A 114 15.03 12.34 0.57
CA LEU A 114 14.43 12.22 1.89
C LEU A 114 13.29 13.23 2.06
N HIS A 115 12.13 12.76 2.48
CA HIS A 115 10.99 13.62 2.82
C HIS A 115 10.09 12.92 3.84
N ALA A 116 9.18 13.65 4.45
CA ALA A 116 8.09 13.12 5.24
C ALA A 116 6.82 13.14 4.39
N SER A 117 6.06 12.06 4.38
CA SER A 117 4.74 12.06 3.76
C SER A 117 3.72 12.72 4.70
N PRO A 118 2.70 13.44 4.18
CA PRO A 118 1.58 13.91 4.99
C PRO A 118 0.77 12.69 5.45
N VAL A 119 0.67 12.49 6.77
CA VAL A 119 0.02 11.31 7.36
C VAL A 119 -0.97 11.73 8.44
N GLU A 120 -2.16 11.15 8.39
CA GLU A 120 -3.12 11.18 9.49
C GLU A 120 -3.13 9.80 10.15
N PHE A 121 -2.87 9.75 11.46
CA PHE A 121 -2.93 8.50 12.23
C PHE A 121 -4.36 8.30 12.75
N LEU A 122 -4.97 7.19 12.34
CA LEU A 122 -6.28 6.78 12.80
C LEU A 122 -6.15 5.66 13.83
N THR A 123 -6.96 5.70 14.90
CA THR A 123 -6.93 4.69 15.95
C THR A 123 -8.34 4.20 16.29
N LEU A 124 -8.46 2.91 16.58
CA LEU A 124 -9.66 2.27 17.10
C LEU A 124 -9.65 2.16 18.63
N SER A 125 -8.51 2.45 19.27
CA SER A 125 -8.27 2.31 20.70
C SER A 125 -8.04 3.66 21.38
N ASN A 126 -7.38 3.64 22.53
CA ASN A 126 -6.94 4.84 23.26
C ASN A 126 -5.51 5.28 22.93
N GLU A 127 -4.93 4.75 21.86
CA GLU A 127 -3.63 5.16 21.35
C GLU A 127 -3.68 6.58 20.77
N LYS A 128 -2.49 7.15 20.54
CA LYS A 128 -2.37 8.49 19.92
C LYS A 128 -2.85 8.44 18.47
N GLY A 129 -3.70 9.37 18.11
CA GLY A 129 -4.24 9.51 16.75
C GLY A 129 -5.69 9.99 16.75
N THR A 130 -6.21 10.26 15.57
CA THR A 130 -7.63 10.59 15.38
C THR A 130 -8.47 9.34 15.56
N ARG A 131 -9.39 9.37 16.54
CA ARG A 131 -10.21 8.21 16.85
C ARG A 131 -11.22 7.93 15.73
N LEU A 132 -11.07 6.75 15.14
CA LEU A 132 -12.02 6.25 14.15
C LEU A 132 -13.27 5.74 14.85
N ARG A 133 -14.43 6.17 14.37
CA ARG A 133 -15.74 5.69 14.83
C ARG A 133 -16.60 5.44 13.60
N ALA A 134 -17.47 4.46 13.68
CA ALA A 134 -18.49 4.20 12.69
C ALA A 134 -19.86 4.16 13.36
N THR A 135 -20.88 4.54 12.65
CA THR A 135 -22.26 4.41 13.11
C THR A 135 -22.75 2.98 12.90
N VAL A 136 -23.80 2.59 13.60
CA VAL A 136 -24.44 1.28 13.42
C VAL A 136 -24.90 1.10 11.98
N THR A 137 -25.45 2.16 11.37
CA THR A 137 -25.87 2.16 9.96
C THR A 137 -24.75 1.81 9.00
N GLU A 138 -23.53 2.35 9.21
CA GLU A 138 -22.37 2.09 8.33
C GLU A 138 -21.85 0.65 8.42
N PHE A 139 -22.01 -0.02 9.56
CA PHE A 139 -21.70 -1.44 9.67
C PHE A 139 -22.66 -2.31 8.85
N GLY A 140 -23.90 -1.90 8.75
CA GLY A 140 -24.95 -2.70 8.14
C GLY A 140 -25.30 -3.96 8.94
N PRO A 141 -26.40 -4.64 8.61
CA PRO A 141 -26.92 -5.75 9.42
C PRO A 141 -25.98 -6.97 9.46
N VAL A 142 -25.25 -7.23 8.39
CA VAL A 142 -24.37 -8.43 8.32
C VAL A 142 -23.14 -8.29 9.23
N LEU A 143 -22.40 -7.18 9.14
CA LEU A 143 -21.22 -6.96 9.96
C LEU A 143 -21.61 -6.74 11.44
N PHE A 144 -22.70 -5.99 11.70
CA PHE A 144 -23.22 -5.79 13.02
C PHE A 144 -23.56 -7.12 13.70
N SER A 145 -24.28 -8.00 12.99
CA SER A 145 -24.62 -9.33 13.49
C SER A 145 -23.40 -10.22 13.78
N LYS A 146 -22.37 -10.15 12.92
CA LYS A 146 -21.12 -10.88 13.15
C LYS A 146 -20.34 -10.39 14.36
N ILE A 147 -20.25 -9.07 14.55
CA ILE A 147 -19.56 -8.46 15.71
C ILE A 147 -20.23 -8.86 17.03
N LEU A 148 -21.58 -8.97 17.03
CA LEU A 148 -22.35 -9.36 18.19
C LEU A 148 -22.52 -10.88 18.34
N GLU A 149 -21.92 -11.67 17.44
CA GLU A 149 -22.00 -13.15 17.43
C GLU A 149 -23.45 -13.68 17.46
N LEU A 150 -24.35 -13.01 16.72
CA LEU A 150 -25.76 -13.36 16.68
C LEU A 150 -25.99 -14.66 15.91
N ASN A 151 -26.97 -15.47 16.39
CA ASN A 151 -27.44 -16.65 15.67
C ASN A 151 -28.32 -16.27 14.47
N ASP A 152 -28.64 -17.22 13.60
CA ASP A 152 -29.37 -16.99 12.34
C ASP A 152 -30.73 -16.29 12.54
N VAL A 153 -31.48 -16.65 13.61
CA VAL A 153 -32.77 -16.04 13.93
C VAL A 153 -32.58 -14.56 14.33
N GLN A 154 -31.62 -14.29 15.17
CA GLN A 154 -31.28 -12.92 15.61
C GLN A 154 -30.77 -12.07 14.45
N GLN A 155 -29.95 -12.62 13.55
CA GLN A 155 -29.49 -11.96 12.32
C GLN A 155 -30.67 -11.58 11.42
N GLY A 156 -31.67 -12.46 11.30
CA GLY A 156 -32.89 -12.21 10.55
C GLY A 156 -33.66 -11.01 11.13
N VAL A 157 -33.82 -10.97 12.46
CA VAL A 157 -34.48 -9.84 13.14
C VAL A 157 -33.72 -8.53 12.94
N VAL A 158 -32.39 -8.55 13.10
CA VAL A 158 -31.55 -7.37 12.88
C VAL A 158 -31.69 -6.88 11.45
N SER A 159 -31.63 -7.78 10.47
CA SER A 159 -31.78 -7.42 9.05
C SER A 159 -33.13 -6.78 8.75
N LEU A 160 -34.20 -7.26 9.41
CA LEU A 160 -35.55 -6.66 9.30
C LEU A 160 -35.59 -5.27 9.89
N ILE A 161 -34.95 -5.05 11.06
CA ILE A 161 -34.90 -3.71 11.70
C ILE A 161 -34.14 -2.73 10.80
N PHE A 162 -32.96 -3.09 10.29
CA PHE A 162 -32.21 -2.23 9.37
C PHE A 162 -33.05 -1.87 8.15
N LYS A 163 -33.66 -2.87 7.50
CA LYS A 163 -34.53 -2.64 6.35
C LYS A 163 -35.71 -1.70 6.69
N TYR A 164 -36.35 -1.89 7.82
CA TYR A 164 -37.47 -1.02 8.27
C TYR A 164 -37.00 0.42 8.45
N CYS A 165 -35.85 0.62 9.11
CA CYS A 165 -35.27 1.95 9.31
C CYS A 165 -34.92 2.62 7.99
N ASP A 166 -34.28 1.89 7.05
CA ASP A 166 -33.95 2.40 5.74
C ASP A 166 -35.21 2.80 4.93
N ASP A 167 -36.20 1.92 4.89
CA ASP A 167 -37.44 2.16 4.17
C ASP A 167 -38.20 3.38 4.71
N ASN A 168 -38.11 3.65 6.03
CA ASN A 168 -38.78 4.77 6.70
C ASN A 168 -37.87 5.96 6.98
N ARG A 169 -36.61 5.96 6.51
CA ARG A 169 -35.62 7.01 6.74
C ARG A 169 -35.38 7.33 8.23
N LEU A 170 -35.40 6.31 9.05
CA LEU A 170 -35.09 6.39 10.47
C LEU A 170 -33.60 6.18 10.72
N PRO A 171 -32.96 6.97 11.61
CA PRO A 171 -31.57 6.73 12.00
C PRO A 171 -31.46 5.47 12.85
N LEU A 172 -30.33 4.73 12.66
CA LEU A 172 -29.89 3.62 13.51
C LEU A 172 -28.67 4.02 14.33
#